data_e3ffd9630bbf95ff53e17edd35414a12
#
_entry.id   e3ffd9630bbf95ff53e17edd35414a12
#
_cell.length_a   1.000
_cell.length_b   1.000
_cell.length_c   1.000
_cell.angle_alpha   90.00
_cell.angle_beta   90.00
_cell.angle_gamma   90.00
#
_symmetry.space_group_name_H-M   'P 1'
#
loop_
_entity.id
_entity.type
_entity.pdbx_description
1 polymer ?
#
loop_
_entity_poly.entity_id
_entity_poly.type
_entity_poly.pdbx_seq_one_letter_code
_entity_poly.pdbx_strand_id
1 'polypeptide(L)'
;MTKEEYLKELNKAFGDFKFFENGHYYEYKGKRVGISVTRFIEQYCNEFDAQAVAEKVALKNQKYISDLYKHCGKVELWELKQNPTTIEGVLELWDYKNKFACAKGSTCHEYAQHLWSHNRYTLDEFDKSLMYKKAVSKIASQALKFRNDYKYRLKHLADEFVVGSSEYDIASAIDHLFINKLTGGLVLVDYKTNSDIHKTEKYAKNMKVPLQHLKDFTLNHYYIQLSIYKYLVEKYTNLKIEEMFIVYFSENIENYEIIEIPYLKKEVETILELRRNKNMKSVAVLLIGASGTGKTSSFRNMPANETAIINVTNKPLPYRDKGQKVVSTRDYSQIISAIKGTKKRALIIDDSGYLMSFENFDKANIKSYDKFTTMAQNYFKLIETSTNLDNEKICYTVMHEELDEDGKIKPKAIGKMLNQQLCIEGLFTIVLRFKYENGQYLIQTKTDGSSVVKSPIGMFEENEIPNDLYEIDKIIREYYGFKPLEEKLDKVEEKEEEK
;
A
#
# COMPACT_ATOMS: atom_id res chain seq x y z
N MET A 1 -13.81 -29.16 -14.26
CA MET A 1 -13.72 -29.10 -12.79
C MET A 1 -15.12 -29.14 -12.17
N THR A 2 -15.29 -29.80 -11.04
CA THR A 2 -16.53 -29.75 -10.24
C THR A 2 -16.59 -28.43 -9.44
N LYS A 3 -17.78 -28.12 -8.87
CA LYS A 3 -17.92 -26.94 -7.99
C LYS A 3 -16.96 -27.02 -6.79
N GLU A 4 -16.80 -28.20 -6.22
CA GLU A 4 -15.94 -28.48 -5.08
C GLU A 4 -14.45 -28.27 -5.42
N GLU A 5 -14.02 -28.64 -6.63
CA GLU A 5 -12.66 -28.42 -7.09
C GLU A 5 -12.34 -26.93 -7.27
N TYR A 6 -13.27 -26.12 -7.81
CA TYR A 6 -13.12 -24.67 -7.88
C TYR A 6 -13.01 -24.05 -6.49
N LEU A 7 -13.90 -24.40 -5.56
CA LEU A 7 -13.88 -23.90 -4.20
C LEU A 7 -12.60 -24.32 -3.44
N LYS A 8 -12.12 -25.54 -3.68
CA LYS A 8 -10.87 -26.02 -3.08
C LYS A 8 -9.67 -25.19 -3.54
N GLU A 9 -9.60 -24.89 -4.84
CA GLU A 9 -8.52 -24.07 -5.39
C GLU A 9 -8.58 -22.62 -4.86
N LEU A 10 -9.76 -22.01 -4.83
CA LEU A 10 -9.97 -20.69 -4.25
C LEU A 10 -9.64 -20.64 -2.75
N ASN A 11 -10.10 -21.61 -1.97
CA ASN A 11 -9.84 -21.67 -0.53
C ASN A 11 -8.37 -21.95 -0.20
N LYS A 12 -7.64 -22.66 -1.07
CA LYS A 12 -6.20 -22.84 -0.92
C LYS A 12 -5.46 -21.51 -0.98
N ALA A 13 -5.90 -20.59 -1.84
CA ALA A 13 -5.28 -19.27 -2.00
C ALA A 13 -5.78 -18.24 -0.99
N PHE A 14 -7.08 -18.24 -0.67
CA PHE A 14 -7.73 -17.16 0.07
C PHE A 14 -8.40 -17.58 1.38
N GLY A 15 -8.43 -18.86 1.74
CA GLY A 15 -9.15 -19.36 2.92
C GLY A 15 -8.67 -18.80 4.27
N ASP A 16 -7.46 -18.24 4.32
CA ASP A 16 -6.93 -17.55 5.50
C ASP A 16 -7.42 -16.10 5.65
N PHE A 17 -8.08 -15.54 4.61
CA PHE A 17 -8.70 -14.23 4.69
C PHE A 17 -10.12 -14.36 5.25
N LYS A 18 -10.48 -13.50 6.20
CA LYS A 18 -11.79 -13.47 6.85
C LYS A 18 -12.34 -12.06 6.89
N PHE A 19 -13.64 -11.93 6.67
CA PHE A 19 -14.37 -10.68 6.86
C PHE A 19 -15.04 -10.65 8.23
N PHE A 20 -15.00 -9.51 8.90
CA PHE A 20 -15.65 -9.25 10.19
C PHE A 20 -16.66 -8.12 10.02
N GLU A 21 -17.94 -8.45 10.11
CA GLU A 21 -19.04 -7.48 9.99
C GLU A 21 -18.98 -6.42 11.08
N ASN A 22 -18.72 -6.87 12.32
CA ASN A 22 -18.55 -5.93 13.45
C ASN A 22 -17.24 -5.17 13.30
N GLY A 23 -17.34 -3.92 12.82
CA GLY A 23 -16.21 -3.05 12.51
C GLY A 23 -15.79 -3.03 11.04
N HIS A 24 -16.43 -3.82 10.17
CA HIS A 24 -16.28 -3.84 8.71
C HIS A 24 -14.82 -3.86 8.27
N TYR A 25 -14.09 -4.92 8.63
CA TYR A 25 -12.67 -5.09 8.32
C TYR A 25 -12.33 -6.53 7.91
N TYR A 26 -11.16 -6.71 7.33
CA TYR A 26 -10.64 -8.02 6.93
C TYR A 26 -9.43 -8.40 7.78
N GLU A 27 -9.25 -9.71 7.99
CA GLU A 27 -8.05 -10.29 8.61
C GLU A 27 -7.42 -11.33 7.70
N TYR A 28 -6.10 -11.46 7.80
CA TYR A 28 -5.29 -12.53 7.23
C TYR A 28 -4.50 -13.19 8.35
N LYS A 29 -4.74 -14.49 8.60
CA LYS A 29 -4.07 -15.27 9.68
C LYS A 29 -4.10 -14.56 11.05
N GLY A 30 -5.25 -13.97 11.42
CA GLY A 30 -5.44 -13.26 12.67
C GLY A 30 -4.82 -11.86 12.77
N LYS A 31 -4.29 -11.34 11.66
CA LYS A 31 -3.82 -9.95 11.57
C LYS A 31 -4.75 -9.13 10.68
N ARG A 32 -5.11 -7.94 11.15
CA ARG A 32 -5.94 -7.03 10.36
C ARG A 32 -5.24 -6.62 9.09
N VAL A 33 -5.96 -6.72 7.96
CA VAL A 33 -5.52 -6.24 6.64
C VAL A 33 -5.58 -4.71 6.63
N GLY A 34 -4.57 -4.07 6.05
CA GLY A 34 -4.40 -2.62 6.14
C GLY A 34 -5.50 -1.84 5.45
N ILE A 35 -6.07 -2.33 4.34
CA ILE A 35 -7.11 -1.59 3.60
C ILE A 35 -8.01 -2.51 2.77
N SER A 36 -9.30 -2.15 2.64
CA SER A 36 -10.19 -2.79 1.66
C SER A 36 -9.89 -2.29 0.24
N VAL A 37 -10.23 -3.09 -0.79
CA VAL A 37 -10.05 -2.71 -2.20
C VAL A 37 -10.77 -1.39 -2.52
N THR A 38 -11.99 -1.20 -2.04
CA THR A 38 -12.75 0.04 -2.25
C THR A 38 -12.01 1.26 -1.70
N ARG A 39 -11.59 1.22 -0.42
CA ARG A 39 -10.81 2.30 0.20
C ARG A 39 -9.45 2.52 -0.46
N PHE A 40 -8.86 1.46 -1.00
CA PHE A 40 -7.62 1.57 -1.75
C PHE A 40 -7.80 2.37 -3.04
N ILE A 41 -8.89 2.14 -3.77
CA ILE A 41 -9.24 2.89 -4.99
C ILE A 41 -9.54 4.36 -4.66
N GLU A 42 -10.24 4.64 -3.55
CA GLU A 42 -10.55 5.99 -3.08
C GLU A 42 -9.31 6.87 -2.93
N GLN A 43 -8.12 6.31 -2.66
CA GLN A 43 -6.88 7.08 -2.58
C GLN A 43 -6.50 7.75 -3.91
N TYR A 44 -6.99 7.22 -5.03
CA TYR A 44 -6.77 7.74 -6.39
C TYR A 44 -7.92 8.61 -6.89
N CYS A 45 -9.00 8.74 -6.11
CA CYS A 45 -10.13 9.60 -6.40
C CYS A 45 -9.88 11.03 -5.90
N ASN A 46 -10.57 12.00 -6.51
CA ASN A 46 -10.55 13.37 -6.02
C ASN A 46 -11.40 13.49 -4.75
N GLU A 47 -10.96 14.33 -3.85
CA GLU A 47 -11.73 14.63 -2.65
C GLU A 47 -13.02 15.38 -3.01
N PHE A 48 -14.12 14.95 -2.42
CA PHE A 48 -15.41 15.62 -2.52
C PHE A 48 -15.59 16.54 -1.31
N ASP A 49 -15.50 17.84 -1.55
CA ASP A 49 -15.80 18.85 -0.52
C ASP A 49 -17.32 19.02 -0.38
N ALA A 50 -17.89 18.18 0.48
CA ALA A 50 -19.34 18.17 0.74
C ALA A 50 -19.85 19.54 1.22
N GLN A 51 -19.08 20.24 2.04
CA GLN A 51 -19.44 21.55 2.60
C GLN A 51 -19.54 22.61 1.49
N ALA A 52 -18.47 22.76 0.68
CA ALA A 52 -18.44 23.73 -0.41
C ALA A 52 -19.50 23.45 -1.50
N VAL A 53 -19.81 22.18 -1.76
CA VAL A 53 -20.85 21.81 -2.72
C VAL A 53 -22.24 22.05 -2.11
N ALA A 54 -22.46 21.72 -0.82
CA ALA A 54 -23.72 21.95 -0.13
C ALA A 54 -24.06 23.45 -0.05
N GLU A 55 -23.05 24.31 0.17
CA GLU A 55 -23.23 25.76 0.13
C GLU A 55 -23.78 26.25 -1.23
N LYS A 56 -23.17 25.81 -2.33
CA LYS A 56 -23.62 26.16 -3.69
C LYS A 56 -25.05 25.66 -3.96
N VAL A 57 -25.38 24.45 -3.48
CA VAL A 57 -26.71 23.87 -3.63
C VAL A 57 -27.74 24.67 -2.80
N ALA A 58 -27.41 25.00 -1.54
CA ALA A 58 -28.26 25.79 -0.70
C ALA A 58 -28.58 27.17 -1.30
N LEU A 59 -27.57 27.88 -1.84
CA LEU A 59 -27.76 29.17 -2.52
C LEU A 59 -28.65 29.03 -3.76
N LYS A 60 -28.46 27.97 -4.55
CA LYS A 60 -29.32 27.68 -5.70
C LYS A 60 -30.76 27.41 -5.27
N ASN A 61 -30.95 26.64 -4.22
CA ASN A 61 -32.27 26.35 -3.67
C ASN A 61 -32.94 27.59 -3.10
N GLN A 62 -32.21 28.47 -2.39
CA GLN A 62 -32.74 29.76 -1.91
C GLN A 62 -33.31 30.58 -3.05
N LYS A 63 -32.57 30.67 -4.17
CA LYS A 63 -33.05 31.39 -5.37
C LYS A 63 -34.32 30.73 -5.91
N TYR A 64 -34.30 29.39 -6.09
CA TYR A 64 -35.44 28.63 -6.61
C TYR A 64 -36.70 28.86 -5.73
N ILE A 65 -36.60 28.71 -4.41
CA ILE A 65 -37.71 28.87 -3.46
C ILE A 65 -38.21 30.33 -3.47
N SER A 66 -37.31 31.32 -3.55
CA SER A 66 -37.69 32.73 -3.67
C SER A 66 -38.46 33.02 -4.96
N ASP A 67 -38.00 32.48 -6.08
CA ASP A 67 -38.69 32.68 -7.35
C ASP A 67 -40.04 31.93 -7.39
N LEU A 68 -40.14 30.74 -6.79
CA LEU A 68 -41.39 30.00 -6.63
C LEU A 68 -42.39 30.79 -5.80
N TYR A 69 -41.95 31.37 -4.68
CA TYR A 69 -42.81 32.22 -3.82
C TYR A 69 -43.32 33.45 -4.56
N LYS A 70 -42.45 34.14 -5.33
CA LYS A 70 -42.85 35.32 -6.13
C LYS A 70 -43.92 35.00 -7.17
N HIS A 71 -43.86 33.82 -7.79
CA HIS A 71 -44.79 33.43 -8.84
C HIS A 71 -46.07 32.80 -8.30
N CYS A 72 -46.01 32.03 -7.23
CA CYS A 72 -47.14 31.23 -6.72
C CYS A 72 -47.73 31.79 -5.43
N GLY A 73 -47.12 32.78 -4.79
CA GLY A 73 -47.55 33.37 -3.53
C GLY A 73 -47.40 32.45 -2.31
N LYS A 74 -47.00 31.20 -2.50
CA LYS A 74 -46.77 30.21 -1.45
C LYS A 74 -45.74 29.18 -1.88
N VAL A 75 -45.14 28.50 -0.91
CA VAL A 75 -44.24 27.35 -1.09
C VAL A 75 -44.77 26.20 -0.24
N GLU A 76 -44.95 25.04 -0.86
CA GLU A 76 -45.44 23.87 -0.17
C GLU A 76 -44.30 23.23 0.69
N LEU A 77 -44.66 22.60 1.80
CA LEU A 77 -43.69 22.00 2.73
C LEU A 77 -42.81 20.92 2.07
N TRP A 78 -43.37 20.18 1.13
CA TRP A 78 -42.62 19.15 0.41
C TRP A 78 -41.52 19.75 -0.48
N GLU A 79 -41.75 20.92 -1.09
CA GLU A 79 -40.74 21.66 -1.88
C GLU A 79 -39.55 22.07 -1.01
N LEU A 80 -39.83 22.60 0.20
CA LEU A 80 -38.76 22.94 1.14
C LEU A 80 -37.94 21.74 1.58
N LYS A 81 -38.62 20.59 1.79
CA LYS A 81 -37.94 19.34 2.16
C LYS A 81 -37.07 18.78 1.04
N GLN A 82 -37.45 18.95 -0.24
CA GLN A 82 -36.66 18.50 -1.40
C GLN A 82 -35.57 19.50 -1.79
N ASN A 83 -35.72 20.77 -1.44
CA ASN A 83 -34.80 21.85 -1.79
C ASN A 83 -34.40 22.64 -0.53
N PRO A 84 -33.67 22.02 0.41
CA PRO A 84 -33.23 22.71 1.64
C PRO A 84 -32.40 23.95 1.30
N THR A 85 -32.68 25.05 2.03
CA THR A 85 -32.07 26.36 1.79
C THR A 85 -30.88 26.64 2.72
N THR A 86 -30.52 25.69 3.59
CA THR A 86 -29.37 25.77 4.49
C THR A 86 -28.36 24.67 4.16
N ILE A 87 -27.09 24.86 4.50
CA ILE A 87 -26.03 23.87 4.29
C ILE A 87 -26.35 22.60 5.05
N GLU A 88 -26.73 22.72 6.33
CA GLU A 88 -27.09 21.58 7.19
C GLU A 88 -28.24 20.78 6.59
N GLY A 89 -29.31 21.46 6.15
CA GLY A 89 -30.47 20.82 5.53
C GLY A 89 -30.11 20.07 4.23
N VAL A 90 -29.17 20.60 3.43
CA VAL A 90 -28.66 19.90 2.23
C VAL A 90 -27.88 18.65 2.64
N LEU A 91 -26.99 18.74 3.63
CA LEU A 91 -26.20 17.61 4.11
C LEU A 91 -27.09 16.52 4.73
N GLU A 92 -28.10 16.91 5.55
CA GLU A 92 -29.08 15.97 6.09
C GLU A 92 -29.90 15.25 5.00
N LEU A 93 -30.33 15.97 3.97
CA LEU A 93 -31.01 15.37 2.83
C LEU A 93 -30.12 14.38 2.08
N TRP A 94 -28.83 14.69 1.91
CA TRP A 94 -27.89 13.79 1.28
C TRP A 94 -27.62 12.56 2.13
N ASP A 95 -27.45 12.69 3.43
CA ASP A 95 -27.28 11.56 4.36
C ASP A 95 -28.51 10.65 4.33
N TYR A 96 -29.73 11.23 4.39
CA TYR A 96 -30.97 10.45 4.26
C TYR A 96 -31.03 9.69 2.93
N LYS A 97 -30.74 10.36 1.80
CA LYS A 97 -30.73 9.72 0.47
C LYS A 97 -29.68 8.62 0.39
N ASN A 98 -28.51 8.82 0.97
CA ASN A 98 -27.43 7.83 0.99
C ASN A 98 -27.83 6.59 1.82
N LYS A 99 -28.36 6.80 3.04
CA LYS A 99 -28.87 5.70 3.88
C LYS A 99 -29.95 4.88 3.19
N PHE A 100 -30.87 5.57 2.53
CA PHE A 100 -31.93 4.91 1.74
C PHE A 100 -31.36 4.10 0.57
N ALA A 101 -30.40 4.67 -0.18
CA ALA A 101 -29.78 3.98 -1.30
C ALA A 101 -28.96 2.75 -0.85
N CYS A 102 -28.21 2.88 0.26
CA CYS A 102 -27.47 1.76 0.84
C CYS A 102 -28.39 0.63 1.28
N ALA A 103 -29.46 0.95 2.02
CA ALA A 103 -30.42 -0.04 2.48
C ALA A 103 -31.14 -0.74 1.30
N LYS A 104 -31.53 0.03 0.26
CA LYS A 104 -32.09 -0.51 -0.98
C LYS A 104 -31.10 -1.45 -1.66
N GLY A 105 -29.83 -1.03 -1.78
CA GLY A 105 -28.78 -1.84 -2.38
C GLY A 105 -28.59 -3.17 -1.65
N SER A 106 -28.39 -3.13 -0.33
CA SER A 106 -28.21 -4.34 0.50
C SER A 106 -29.36 -5.34 0.33
N THR A 107 -30.61 -4.85 0.41
CA THR A 107 -31.80 -5.71 0.22
C THR A 107 -31.82 -6.37 -1.17
N CYS A 108 -31.44 -5.62 -2.22
CA CYS A 108 -31.42 -6.16 -3.58
C CYS A 108 -30.32 -7.19 -3.79
N HIS A 109 -29.12 -6.95 -3.23
CA HIS A 109 -28.02 -7.91 -3.22
C HIS A 109 -28.42 -9.21 -2.53
N GLU A 110 -28.95 -9.12 -1.30
CA GLU A 110 -29.39 -10.26 -0.53
C GLU A 110 -30.47 -11.07 -1.28
N TYR A 111 -31.47 -10.41 -1.86
CA TYR A 111 -32.48 -11.06 -2.67
C TYR A 111 -31.89 -11.78 -3.89
N ALA A 112 -31.02 -11.12 -4.65
CA ALA A 112 -30.40 -11.70 -5.83
C ALA A 112 -29.52 -12.91 -5.47
N GLN A 113 -28.78 -12.84 -4.36
CA GLN A 113 -27.98 -13.93 -3.80
C GLN A 113 -28.84 -15.15 -3.50
N HIS A 114 -29.95 -14.95 -2.79
CA HIS A 114 -30.90 -16.05 -2.46
C HIS A 114 -31.54 -16.71 -3.68
N LEU A 115 -31.81 -15.95 -4.73
CA LEU A 115 -32.33 -16.50 -5.99
C LEU A 115 -31.38 -17.52 -6.62
N TRP A 116 -30.08 -17.36 -6.50
CA TRP A 116 -29.09 -18.28 -7.08
C TRP A 116 -28.73 -19.44 -6.15
N SER A 117 -28.77 -19.23 -4.83
CA SER A 117 -28.37 -20.24 -3.83
C SER A 117 -29.51 -21.20 -3.44
N HIS A 118 -30.78 -20.75 -3.34
CA HIS A 118 -31.88 -21.52 -2.72
C HIS A 118 -33.06 -21.84 -3.61
N ASN A 119 -33.13 -21.40 -4.84
CA ASN A 119 -34.21 -21.68 -5.81
C ASN A 119 -35.66 -21.22 -5.45
N ARG A 120 -35.91 -20.77 -4.24
CA ARG A 120 -37.22 -20.28 -3.76
C ARG A 120 -37.02 -19.16 -2.77
N TYR A 121 -37.44 -17.97 -3.15
CA TYR A 121 -37.56 -16.87 -2.21
C TYR A 121 -38.77 -16.03 -2.56
N THR A 122 -39.57 -15.68 -1.56
CA THR A 122 -40.74 -14.82 -1.73
C THR A 122 -40.38 -13.42 -1.19
N LEU A 123 -40.78 -12.38 -1.93
CA LEU A 123 -40.61 -10.98 -1.54
C LEU A 123 -41.23 -10.63 -0.18
N ASP A 124 -42.16 -11.44 0.30
CA ASP A 124 -42.86 -11.23 1.57
C ASP A 124 -41.96 -11.39 2.81
N GLU A 125 -40.82 -12.08 2.67
CA GLU A 125 -39.83 -12.24 3.73
C GLU A 125 -38.90 -11.01 3.89
N PHE A 126 -38.90 -10.10 2.92
CA PHE A 126 -38.08 -8.86 2.91
C PHE A 126 -38.84 -7.62 3.37
N ASP A 127 -39.83 -7.76 4.19
CA ASP A 127 -40.64 -6.60 4.61
C ASP A 127 -39.85 -5.54 5.37
N LYS A 128 -40.14 -4.29 5.16
CA LYS A 128 -40.40 -3.41 6.35
C LYS A 128 -40.87 -1.99 6.11
N SER A 129 -40.93 -1.46 4.90
CA SER A 129 -41.59 -0.16 4.71
C SER A 129 -42.28 0.01 3.37
N LEU A 130 -43.47 0.62 3.34
CA LEU A 130 -44.29 0.79 2.14
C LEU A 130 -43.61 1.58 1.00
N MET A 131 -42.76 2.56 1.33
CA MET A 131 -42.00 3.33 0.33
C MET A 131 -40.92 2.49 -0.36
N TYR A 132 -40.41 1.50 0.31
CA TYR A 132 -39.42 0.55 -0.12
C TYR A 132 -39.99 -0.49 -1.07
N LYS A 133 -41.22 -0.94 -0.84
CA LYS A 133 -41.86 -2.07 -1.57
C LYS A 133 -41.89 -1.86 -3.07
N LYS A 134 -42.18 -0.68 -3.57
CA LYS A 134 -42.34 -0.48 -5.02
C LYS A 134 -41.00 -0.49 -5.76
N ALA A 135 -39.96 0.17 -5.22
CA ALA A 135 -38.63 0.17 -5.80
C ALA A 135 -37.99 -1.21 -5.72
N VAL A 136 -38.04 -1.85 -4.55
CA VAL A 136 -37.49 -3.19 -4.31
C VAL A 136 -38.23 -4.24 -5.15
N SER A 137 -39.58 -4.20 -5.29
CA SER A 137 -40.34 -5.13 -6.11
C SER A 137 -39.92 -5.08 -7.58
N LYS A 138 -39.70 -3.89 -8.12
CA LYS A 138 -39.25 -3.73 -9.53
C LYS A 138 -37.84 -4.29 -9.73
N ILE A 139 -36.91 -3.96 -8.83
CA ILE A 139 -35.54 -4.47 -8.87
C ILE A 139 -35.51 -5.99 -8.66
N ALA A 140 -36.32 -6.52 -7.74
CA ALA A 140 -36.45 -7.97 -7.53
C ALA A 140 -36.95 -8.70 -8.78
N SER A 141 -37.90 -8.12 -9.51
CA SER A 141 -38.36 -8.69 -10.79
C SER A 141 -37.26 -8.68 -11.87
N GLN A 142 -36.43 -7.63 -11.89
CA GLN A 142 -35.25 -7.56 -12.77
C GLN A 142 -34.20 -8.61 -12.40
N ALA A 143 -33.91 -8.81 -11.11
CA ALA A 143 -32.98 -9.84 -10.63
C ALA A 143 -33.48 -11.26 -10.97
N LEU A 144 -34.77 -11.51 -10.79
CA LEU A 144 -35.37 -12.78 -11.19
C LEU A 144 -35.29 -13.02 -12.70
N LYS A 145 -35.53 -11.97 -13.49
CA LYS A 145 -35.38 -12.04 -14.96
C LYS A 145 -33.96 -12.34 -15.34
N PHE A 146 -32.96 -11.62 -14.79
CA PHE A 146 -31.55 -11.89 -15.01
C PHE A 146 -31.22 -13.37 -14.72
N ARG A 147 -31.63 -13.88 -13.55
CA ARG A 147 -31.43 -15.29 -13.22
C ARG A 147 -32.02 -16.21 -14.27
N ASN A 148 -33.26 -15.97 -14.72
CA ASN A 148 -33.93 -16.80 -15.70
C ASN A 148 -33.24 -16.79 -17.06
N ASP A 149 -32.75 -15.64 -17.50
CA ASP A 149 -32.04 -15.46 -18.76
C ASP A 149 -30.65 -16.14 -18.74
N TYR A 150 -29.96 -16.12 -17.59
CA TYR A 150 -28.58 -16.60 -17.46
C TYR A 150 -28.42 -17.98 -16.79
N LYS A 151 -29.44 -18.55 -16.16
CA LYS A 151 -29.38 -19.87 -15.45
C LYS A 151 -28.86 -21.04 -16.30
N TYR A 152 -29.03 -20.99 -17.61
CA TYR A 152 -28.53 -22.03 -18.51
C TYR A 152 -27.06 -21.87 -18.84
N ARG A 153 -26.54 -20.62 -18.80
CA ARG A 153 -25.15 -20.28 -19.06
C ARG A 153 -24.30 -20.28 -17.78
N LEU A 154 -24.83 -19.74 -16.70
CA LEU A 154 -24.13 -19.55 -15.44
C LEU A 154 -24.53 -20.64 -14.42
N LYS A 155 -23.52 -21.15 -13.71
CA LYS A 155 -23.67 -22.00 -12.52
C LYS A 155 -23.10 -21.27 -11.33
N HIS A 156 -23.92 -21.04 -10.32
CA HIS A 156 -23.51 -20.36 -9.08
C HIS A 156 -22.38 -21.12 -8.38
N LEU A 157 -21.31 -20.40 -8.06
CA LEU A 157 -20.13 -20.93 -7.37
C LEU A 157 -20.08 -20.45 -5.91
N ALA A 158 -20.00 -19.15 -5.70
CA ALA A 158 -19.89 -18.54 -4.37
C ALA A 158 -20.44 -17.11 -4.36
N ASP A 159 -20.86 -16.65 -3.18
CA ASP A 159 -21.27 -15.28 -2.89
C ASP A 159 -20.36 -14.72 -1.80
N GLU A 160 -20.17 -13.40 -1.77
CA GLU A 160 -19.36 -12.66 -0.79
C GLU A 160 -18.00 -13.33 -0.54
N PHE A 161 -17.41 -13.86 -1.62
CA PHE A 161 -16.16 -14.62 -1.52
C PHE A 161 -14.99 -13.69 -1.26
N VAL A 162 -14.34 -13.84 -0.09
CA VAL A 162 -13.22 -12.98 0.31
C VAL A 162 -11.96 -13.32 -0.47
N VAL A 163 -11.42 -12.35 -1.18
CA VAL A 163 -10.11 -12.39 -1.85
C VAL A 163 -9.19 -11.35 -1.25
N GLY A 164 -7.90 -11.62 -1.25
CA GLY A 164 -6.94 -10.69 -0.69
C GLY A 164 -5.50 -11.03 -1.03
N SER A 165 -4.60 -10.18 -0.58
CA SER A 165 -3.16 -10.37 -0.72
C SER A 165 -2.43 -9.79 0.48
N SER A 166 -1.64 -10.62 1.13
CA SER A 166 -0.72 -10.17 2.18
C SER A 166 0.46 -9.37 1.62
N GLU A 167 0.85 -9.65 0.37
CA GLU A 167 1.89 -8.89 -0.34
C GLU A 167 1.49 -7.42 -0.54
N TYR A 168 0.22 -7.19 -0.90
CA TYR A 168 -0.30 -5.84 -1.11
C TYR A 168 -1.04 -5.29 0.10
N ASP A 169 -1.23 -6.10 1.15
CA ASP A 169 -1.99 -5.76 2.36
C ASP A 169 -3.38 -5.18 2.04
N ILE A 170 -4.11 -5.90 1.17
CA ILE A 170 -5.47 -5.59 0.73
C ILE A 170 -6.37 -6.81 0.80
N ALA A 171 -7.66 -6.61 1.04
CA ALA A 171 -8.69 -7.63 0.90
C ALA A 171 -10.04 -7.02 0.55
N SER A 172 -10.94 -7.81 -0.03
CA SER A 172 -12.32 -7.45 -0.29
C SER A 172 -13.16 -8.71 -0.51
N ALA A 173 -14.48 -8.57 -0.50
CA ALA A 173 -15.38 -9.63 -0.92
C ALA A 173 -15.80 -9.43 -2.38
N ILE A 174 -15.88 -10.52 -3.13
CA ILE A 174 -16.48 -10.57 -4.47
C ILE A 174 -17.94 -10.90 -4.28
N ASP A 175 -18.85 -10.05 -4.79
CA ASP A 175 -20.28 -10.21 -4.60
C ASP A 175 -20.75 -11.58 -5.09
N HIS A 176 -20.43 -11.92 -6.36
CA HIS A 176 -20.86 -13.18 -6.97
C HIS A 176 -19.82 -13.77 -7.91
N LEU A 177 -19.50 -15.04 -7.70
CA LEU A 177 -18.72 -15.87 -8.61
C LEU A 177 -19.59 -16.95 -9.24
N PHE A 178 -19.49 -17.07 -10.55
CA PHE A 178 -20.15 -18.11 -11.34
C PHE A 178 -19.15 -18.91 -12.16
N ILE A 179 -19.57 -20.09 -12.59
CA ILE A 179 -18.88 -20.91 -13.59
C ILE A 179 -19.70 -20.78 -14.88
N ASN A 180 -19.04 -20.41 -15.97
CA ASN A 180 -19.62 -20.51 -17.31
C ASN A 180 -19.75 -21.99 -17.68
N LYS A 181 -20.97 -22.48 -17.84
CA LYS A 181 -21.25 -23.91 -18.11
C LYS A 181 -20.74 -24.39 -19.45
N LEU A 182 -20.47 -23.48 -20.39
CA LEU A 182 -20.02 -23.82 -21.74
C LEU A 182 -18.49 -23.98 -21.79
N THR A 183 -17.77 -23.06 -21.14
CA THR A 183 -16.29 -22.99 -21.22
C THR A 183 -15.60 -23.57 -19.98
N GLY A 184 -16.28 -23.56 -18.83
CA GLY A 184 -15.71 -23.87 -17.53
C GLY A 184 -14.94 -22.71 -16.90
N GLY A 185 -14.84 -21.55 -17.56
CA GLY A 185 -14.19 -20.37 -16.98
C GLY A 185 -15.04 -19.71 -15.90
N LEU A 186 -14.38 -18.89 -15.05
CA LEU A 186 -15.09 -18.12 -14.03
C LEU A 186 -15.68 -16.87 -14.62
N VAL A 187 -16.84 -16.47 -14.10
CA VAL A 187 -17.52 -15.21 -14.41
C VAL A 187 -17.71 -14.45 -13.11
N LEU A 188 -17.23 -13.23 -13.06
CA LEU A 188 -17.37 -12.31 -11.94
C LEU A 188 -18.54 -11.38 -12.22
N VAL A 189 -19.50 -11.36 -11.33
CA VAL A 189 -20.71 -10.53 -11.43
C VAL A 189 -20.84 -9.67 -10.18
N ASP A 190 -21.13 -8.41 -10.39
CA ASP A 190 -21.35 -7.43 -9.34
C ASP A 190 -22.70 -6.75 -9.55
N TYR A 191 -23.52 -6.63 -8.52
CA TYR A 191 -24.83 -6.00 -8.63
C TYR A 191 -24.80 -4.54 -8.18
N LYS A 192 -25.36 -3.65 -8.98
CA LYS A 192 -25.42 -2.23 -8.66
C LYS A 192 -26.82 -1.65 -8.85
N THR A 193 -27.20 -0.77 -7.92
CA THR A 193 -28.52 -0.09 -7.91
C THR A 193 -28.39 1.43 -7.82
N ASN A 194 -27.18 1.98 -7.90
CA ASN A 194 -26.92 3.41 -7.74
C ASN A 194 -27.37 4.20 -8.98
N SER A 195 -28.03 5.32 -8.77
CA SER A 195 -28.63 6.15 -9.83
C SER A 195 -27.64 6.90 -10.69
N ASP A 196 -26.37 6.94 -10.30
CA ASP A 196 -25.31 7.71 -10.96
C ASP A 196 -24.33 6.86 -11.78
N ILE A 197 -24.62 5.56 -11.95
CA ILE A 197 -23.72 4.65 -12.66
C ILE A 197 -23.38 5.10 -14.09
N HIS A 198 -24.34 5.75 -14.76
CA HIS A 198 -24.18 6.30 -16.10
C HIS A 198 -23.81 7.78 -16.14
N LYS A 199 -23.63 8.41 -14.97
CA LYS A 199 -23.24 9.82 -14.95
C LYS A 199 -21.80 9.97 -15.44
N THR A 200 -21.68 10.46 -16.67
CA THR A 200 -20.42 10.93 -17.24
C THR A 200 -20.49 12.46 -17.21
N GLU A 201 -19.90 13.07 -16.21
CA GLU A 201 -19.84 14.53 -16.19
C GLU A 201 -18.87 15.01 -17.25
N LYS A 202 -19.34 15.90 -18.15
CA LYS A 202 -18.54 16.49 -19.23
C LYS A 202 -17.24 17.14 -18.72
N TYR A 203 -17.22 17.53 -17.44
CA TYR A 203 -16.13 18.20 -16.75
C TYR A 203 -15.54 17.34 -15.61
N ALA A 204 -15.77 16.02 -15.61
CA ALA A 204 -15.19 15.16 -14.58
C ALA A 204 -13.67 15.31 -14.57
N LYS A 205 -13.11 15.49 -13.37
CA LYS A 205 -11.66 15.51 -13.16
C LYS A 205 -11.06 14.16 -13.55
N ASN A 206 -9.79 14.16 -13.86
CA ASN A 206 -9.06 12.91 -14.00
C ASN A 206 -8.76 12.33 -12.60
N MET A 207 -8.63 11.03 -12.49
CA MET A 207 -8.15 10.39 -11.26
C MET A 207 -6.73 10.88 -10.92
N LYS A 208 -6.30 10.68 -9.68
CA LYS A 208 -4.93 11.03 -9.23
C LYS A 208 -3.89 10.11 -9.88
N VAL A 209 -2.63 10.56 -9.90
CA VAL A 209 -1.48 9.75 -10.38
C VAL A 209 -1.41 8.43 -9.61
N PRO A 210 -1.20 7.29 -10.29
CA PRO A 210 -0.83 7.13 -11.71
C PRO A 210 -2.02 6.92 -12.67
N LEU A 211 -3.24 7.07 -12.22
CA LEU A 211 -4.47 6.80 -12.97
C LEU A 211 -5.04 8.03 -13.69
N GLN A 212 -4.25 9.09 -13.91
CA GLN A 212 -4.70 10.37 -14.46
C GLN A 212 -5.23 10.31 -15.90
N HIS A 213 -5.07 9.21 -16.61
CA HIS A 213 -5.67 8.99 -17.93
C HIS A 213 -7.13 8.52 -17.83
N LEU A 214 -7.56 8.07 -16.67
CA LEU A 214 -8.95 7.70 -16.37
C LEU A 214 -9.69 8.89 -15.79
N LYS A 215 -10.97 9.01 -16.14
CA LYS A 215 -11.87 9.97 -15.51
C LYS A 215 -12.37 9.47 -14.16
N ASP A 216 -12.50 10.37 -13.21
CA ASP A 216 -12.96 10.08 -11.85
C ASP A 216 -14.49 10.03 -11.78
N PHE A 217 -15.05 8.89 -12.22
CA PHE A 217 -16.47 8.56 -12.06
C PHE A 217 -16.69 7.12 -11.59
N THR A 218 -17.85 6.92 -11.02
CA THR A 218 -18.29 5.68 -10.38
C THR A 218 -17.99 4.43 -11.22
N LEU A 219 -18.26 4.47 -12.53
CA LEU A 219 -18.05 3.31 -13.39
C LEU A 219 -16.56 2.94 -13.53
N ASN A 220 -15.66 3.92 -13.61
CA ASN A 220 -14.21 3.65 -13.63
C ASN A 220 -13.71 3.06 -12.30
N HIS A 221 -14.30 3.46 -11.17
CA HIS A 221 -13.98 2.84 -9.88
C HIS A 221 -14.35 1.36 -9.86
N TYR A 222 -15.51 1.00 -10.43
CA TYR A 222 -15.91 -0.41 -10.58
C TYR A 222 -15.02 -1.17 -11.55
N TYR A 223 -14.58 -0.54 -12.67
CA TYR A 223 -13.63 -1.17 -13.59
C TYR A 223 -12.34 -1.56 -12.88
N ILE A 224 -11.78 -0.67 -12.07
CA ILE A 224 -10.57 -0.93 -11.28
C ILE A 224 -10.85 -2.01 -10.23
N GLN A 225 -11.98 -1.93 -9.52
CA GLN A 225 -12.35 -2.85 -8.45
C GLN A 225 -12.43 -4.30 -8.97
N LEU A 226 -13.22 -4.54 -10.01
CA LEU A 226 -13.39 -5.87 -10.57
C LEU A 226 -12.09 -6.36 -11.24
N SER A 227 -11.31 -5.46 -11.82
CA SER A 227 -9.98 -5.78 -12.37
C SER A 227 -8.99 -6.21 -11.28
N ILE A 228 -9.04 -5.63 -10.09
CA ILE A 228 -8.23 -6.08 -8.93
C ILE A 228 -8.67 -7.50 -8.52
N TYR A 229 -9.96 -7.78 -8.44
CA TYR A 229 -10.46 -9.11 -8.11
C TYR A 229 -9.97 -10.16 -9.12
N LYS A 230 -10.12 -9.88 -10.41
CA LYS A 230 -9.60 -10.74 -11.48
C LYS A 230 -8.09 -10.96 -11.34
N TYR A 231 -7.34 -9.89 -11.13
CA TYR A 231 -5.89 -9.95 -10.96
C TYR A 231 -5.48 -10.85 -9.79
N LEU A 232 -6.14 -10.71 -8.62
CA LEU A 232 -5.83 -11.50 -7.44
C LEU A 232 -6.15 -12.97 -7.67
N VAL A 233 -7.33 -13.29 -8.22
CA VAL A 233 -7.70 -14.67 -8.50
C VAL A 233 -6.72 -15.31 -9.48
N GLU A 234 -6.41 -14.67 -10.60
CA GLU A 234 -5.51 -15.21 -11.62
C GLU A 234 -4.04 -15.26 -11.18
N LYS A 235 -3.61 -14.38 -10.24
CA LYS A 235 -2.25 -14.39 -9.70
C LYS A 235 -2.03 -15.52 -8.70
N TYR A 236 -3.01 -15.81 -7.84
CA TYR A 236 -2.83 -16.73 -6.72
C TYR A 236 -3.48 -18.11 -6.93
N THR A 237 -4.17 -18.31 -8.05
CA THR A 237 -4.77 -19.60 -8.43
C THR A 237 -4.46 -19.95 -9.87
N ASN A 238 -4.77 -21.20 -10.26
CA ASN A 238 -4.71 -21.63 -11.66
C ASN A 238 -6.03 -21.35 -12.42
N LEU A 239 -6.96 -20.62 -11.80
CA LEU A 239 -8.26 -20.32 -12.37
C LEU A 239 -8.19 -19.04 -13.21
N LYS A 240 -9.06 -18.95 -14.23
CA LYS A 240 -9.18 -17.76 -15.07
C LYS A 240 -10.58 -17.18 -14.98
N ILE A 241 -10.67 -15.87 -14.81
CA ILE A 241 -11.92 -15.12 -14.95
C ILE A 241 -12.04 -14.69 -16.41
N GLU A 242 -12.95 -15.32 -17.14
CA GLU A 242 -13.16 -15.05 -18.56
C GLU A 242 -13.96 -13.76 -18.78
N GLU A 243 -14.96 -13.54 -17.93
CA GLU A 243 -15.88 -12.42 -18.05
C GLU A 243 -16.04 -11.70 -16.72
N MET A 244 -16.22 -10.39 -16.81
CA MET A 244 -16.58 -9.51 -15.70
C MET A 244 -17.67 -8.58 -16.18
N PHE A 245 -18.77 -8.48 -15.44
CA PHE A 245 -19.82 -7.52 -15.74
C PHE A 245 -20.59 -7.08 -14.49
N ILE A 246 -21.14 -5.90 -14.57
CA ILE A 246 -22.12 -5.39 -13.61
C ILE A 246 -23.50 -5.71 -14.14
N VAL A 247 -24.38 -6.19 -13.28
CA VAL A 247 -25.82 -6.21 -13.53
C VAL A 247 -26.43 -5.01 -12.82
N TYR A 248 -26.83 -4.04 -13.62
CA TYR A 248 -27.43 -2.83 -13.11
C TYR A 248 -28.94 -2.99 -13.01
N PHE A 249 -29.46 -2.71 -11.83
CA PHE A 249 -30.88 -2.71 -11.51
C PHE A 249 -31.34 -1.31 -11.14
N SER A 250 -32.52 -0.90 -11.65
CA SER A 250 -33.05 0.41 -11.30
C SER A 250 -34.58 0.43 -11.46
N GLU A 251 -35.24 1.12 -10.54
CA GLU A 251 -36.67 1.43 -10.66
C GLU A 251 -37.03 2.26 -11.89
N ASN A 252 -36.05 2.93 -12.51
CA ASN A 252 -36.25 3.83 -13.64
C ASN A 252 -36.12 3.14 -15.01
N ILE A 253 -35.68 1.87 -15.04
CA ILE A 253 -35.58 1.07 -16.25
C ILE A 253 -36.53 -0.11 -16.17
N GLU A 254 -36.97 -0.62 -17.32
CA GLU A 254 -37.92 -1.74 -17.35
C GLU A 254 -37.24 -3.07 -17.07
N ASN A 255 -36.08 -3.28 -17.65
CA ASN A 255 -35.28 -4.50 -17.51
C ASN A 255 -33.93 -4.17 -16.84
N TYR A 256 -33.24 -5.22 -16.37
CA TYR A 256 -31.82 -5.07 -15.96
C TYR A 256 -30.94 -4.69 -17.16
N GLU A 257 -29.78 -4.11 -16.87
CA GLU A 257 -28.77 -3.80 -17.86
C GLU A 257 -27.47 -4.53 -17.54
N ILE A 258 -26.78 -5.02 -18.56
CA ILE A 258 -25.44 -5.63 -18.42
C ILE A 258 -24.41 -4.59 -18.85
N ILE A 259 -23.48 -4.28 -17.95
CA ILE A 259 -22.34 -3.41 -18.23
C ILE A 259 -21.09 -4.28 -18.21
N GLU A 260 -20.53 -4.54 -19.39
CA GLU A 260 -19.26 -5.27 -19.51
C GLU A 260 -18.10 -4.46 -18.92
N ILE A 261 -17.21 -5.13 -18.17
CA ILE A 261 -16.09 -4.52 -17.50
C ILE A 261 -14.80 -4.83 -18.25
N PRO A 262 -14.09 -3.82 -18.77
CA PRO A 262 -12.77 -4.03 -19.37
C PRO A 262 -11.75 -4.42 -18.30
N TYR A 263 -10.81 -5.30 -18.64
CA TYR A 263 -9.73 -5.66 -17.73
C TYR A 263 -8.61 -4.61 -17.75
N LEU A 264 -8.56 -3.77 -16.74
CA LEU A 264 -7.53 -2.73 -16.55
C LEU A 264 -6.26 -3.31 -15.91
N LYS A 265 -5.66 -4.31 -16.56
CA LYS A 265 -4.53 -5.08 -16.01
C LYS A 265 -3.33 -4.18 -15.67
N LYS A 266 -2.94 -3.31 -16.60
CA LYS A 266 -1.77 -2.42 -16.45
C LYS A 266 -1.93 -1.44 -15.30
N GLU A 267 -3.12 -0.85 -15.18
CA GLU A 267 -3.50 0.08 -14.12
C GLU A 267 -3.44 -0.62 -12.76
N VAL A 268 -4.02 -1.81 -12.67
CA VAL A 268 -4.03 -2.64 -11.45
C VAL A 268 -2.61 -3.02 -11.04
N GLU A 269 -1.78 -3.53 -11.96
CA GLU A 269 -0.38 -3.86 -11.67
C GLU A 269 0.38 -2.65 -11.16
N THR A 270 0.17 -1.48 -11.77
CA THR A 270 0.85 -0.23 -11.38
C THR A 270 0.48 0.20 -9.96
N ILE A 271 -0.81 0.25 -9.63
CA ILE A 271 -1.24 0.71 -8.29
C ILE A 271 -0.91 -0.31 -7.20
N LEU A 272 -1.00 -1.60 -7.49
CA LEU A 272 -0.64 -2.66 -6.54
C LEU A 272 0.87 -2.68 -6.29
N GLU A 273 1.70 -2.45 -7.30
CA GLU A 273 3.14 -2.33 -7.12
C GLU A 273 3.51 -1.11 -6.26
N LEU A 274 2.89 0.04 -6.49
CA LEU A 274 3.04 1.22 -5.63
C LEU A 274 2.61 0.92 -4.18
N ARG A 275 1.53 0.17 -3.99
CA ARG A 275 1.06 -0.25 -2.68
C ARG A 275 2.06 -1.18 -1.99
N ARG A 276 2.57 -2.20 -2.71
CA ARG A 276 3.60 -3.10 -2.21
C ARG A 276 4.82 -2.32 -1.75
N ASN A 277 5.33 -1.42 -2.59
CA ASN A 277 6.51 -0.62 -2.30
C ASN A 277 6.29 0.31 -1.09
N LYS A 278 5.07 0.81 -0.86
CA LYS A 278 4.72 1.60 0.32
C LYS A 278 4.68 0.76 1.60
N ASN A 279 4.31 -0.51 1.50
CA ASN A 279 4.21 -1.42 2.64
C ASN A 279 5.53 -2.12 2.96
N MET A 280 6.47 -2.17 2.02
CA MET A 280 7.82 -2.68 2.22
C MET A 280 8.64 -1.65 3.00
N LYS A 281 8.84 -1.95 4.29
CA LYS A 281 9.69 -1.12 5.16
C LYS A 281 11.14 -1.23 4.71
N SER A 282 11.87 -0.12 4.76
CA SER A 282 13.32 -0.14 4.62
C SER A 282 13.97 -1.00 5.71
N VAL A 283 15.15 -1.50 5.42
CA VAL A 283 15.99 -2.18 6.40
C VAL A 283 17.14 -1.26 6.78
N ALA A 284 17.30 -0.98 8.06
CA ALA A 284 18.49 -0.32 8.58
C ALA A 284 19.44 -1.36 9.15
N VAL A 285 20.71 -1.25 8.75
CA VAL A 285 21.81 -2.14 9.15
C VAL A 285 22.88 -1.31 9.84
N LEU A 286 23.26 -1.72 11.04
CA LEU A 286 24.41 -1.12 11.73
C LEU A 286 25.67 -1.94 11.44
N LEU A 287 26.69 -1.26 10.96
CA LEU A 287 28.01 -1.81 10.66
C LEU A 287 29.02 -1.23 11.64
N ILE A 288 29.60 -2.06 12.52
CA ILE A 288 30.60 -1.62 13.50
C ILE A 288 31.96 -2.26 13.24
N GLY A 289 33.02 -1.64 13.74
CA GLY A 289 34.38 -2.20 13.67
C GLY A 289 35.47 -1.19 14.02
N ALA A 290 36.62 -1.70 14.44
CA ALA A 290 37.79 -0.87 14.71
C ALA A 290 38.33 -0.16 13.46
N SER A 291 39.22 0.80 13.65
CA SER A 291 39.90 1.43 12.51
C SER A 291 40.75 0.38 11.77
N GLY A 292 40.76 0.43 10.43
CA GLY A 292 41.55 -0.47 9.62
C GLY A 292 40.91 -1.86 9.38
N THR A 293 39.71 -2.16 9.90
CA THR A 293 39.03 -3.46 9.68
C THR A 293 38.31 -3.59 8.33
N GLY A 294 38.50 -2.64 7.41
CA GLY A 294 37.97 -2.73 6.04
C GLY A 294 36.51 -2.32 5.89
N LYS A 295 35.92 -1.54 6.82
CA LYS A 295 34.53 -1.06 6.73
C LYS A 295 34.23 -0.37 5.39
N THR A 296 34.93 0.75 5.12
CA THR A 296 34.73 1.50 3.87
C THR A 296 35.16 0.72 2.63
N SER A 297 36.20 -0.13 2.72
CA SER A 297 36.68 -0.96 1.61
C SER A 297 35.65 -2.02 1.18
N SER A 298 34.71 -2.40 2.05
CA SER A 298 33.65 -3.36 1.74
C SER A 298 32.68 -2.87 0.67
N PHE A 299 32.60 -1.54 0.44
CA PHE A 299 31.66 -0.93 -0.52
C PHE A 299 32.13 -1.04 -1.97
N ARG A 300 33.38 -1.51 -2.22
CA ARG A 300 34.04 -1.52 -3.52
C ARG A 300 33.26 -2.24 -4.64
N ASN A 301 32.44 -3.23 -4.29
CA ASN A 301 31.67 -4.03 -5.23
C ASN A 301 30.18 -3.64 -5.29
N MET A 302 29.75 -2.64 -4.53
CA MET A 302 28.37 -2.14 -4.59
C MET A 302 28.06 -1.51 -5.95
N PRO A 303 26.94 -1.86 -6.61
CA PRO A 303 26.54 -1.31 -7.92
C PRO A 303 26.42 0.21 -7.90
N ALA A 304 27.19 0.91 -8.73
CA ALA A 304 27.24 2.38 -8.74
C ALA A 304 25.88 3.03 -9.10
N ASN A 305 25.12 2.40 -10.00
CA ASN A 305 23.81 2.88 -10.41
C ASN A 305 22.73 2.76 -9.32
N GLU A 306 22.96 1.93 -8.27
CA GLU A 306 21.98 1.63 -7.21
C GLU A 306 22.44 2.13 -5.83
N THR A 307 23.68 2.61 -5.70
CA THR A 307 24.30 2.96 -4.43
C THR A 307 24.53 4.46 -4.28
N ALA A 308 24.24 4.99 -3.10
CA ALA A 308 24.64 6.33 -2.69
C ALA A 308 25.41 6.28 -1.37
N ILE A 309 26.54 6.97 -1.31
CA ILE A 309 27.42 7.03 -0.14
C ILE A 309 27.41 8.45 0.42
N ILE A 310 27.13 8.58 1.71
CA ILE A 310 27.30 9.81 2.46
C ILE A 310 28.61 9.68 3.24
N ASN A 311 29.59 10.47 2.84
CA ASN A 311 30.93 10.50 3.43
C ASN A 311 31.01 11.61 4.47
N VAL A 312 30.82 11.26 5.73
CA VAL A 312 30.79 12.24 6.84
C VAL A 312 32.14 12.90 7.08
N THR A 313 33.20 12.15 6.90
CA THR A 313 34.57 12.62 7.20
C THR A 313 35.28 13.27 6.01
N ASN A 314 34.66 13.24 4.83
CA ASN A 314 35.21 13.79 3.59
C ASN A 314 36.62 13.23 3.21
N LYS A 315 36.90 11.97 3.58
CA LYS A 315 38.13 11.28 3.22
C LYS A 315 37.97 10.63 1.82
N PRO A 316 39.06 10.54 1.03
CA PRO A 316 39.03 9.73 -0.18
C PRO A 316 38.62 8.28 0.11
N LEU A 317 37.86 7.70 -0.79
CA LEU A 317 37.51 6.28 -0.68
C LEU A 317 38.77 5.39 -0.81
N PRO A 318 38.91 4.32 -0.02
CA PRO A 318 40.15 3.49 -0.02
C PRO A 318 40.14 2.45 -1.18
N TYR A 319 39.38 2.71 -2.21
CA TYR A 319 39.29 1.87 -3.43
C TYR A 319 39.05 2.76 -4.67
N ARG A 320 39.29 2.21 -5.86
CA ARG A 320 39.06 2.94 -7.13
C ARG A 320 37.56 3.18 -7.30
N ASP A 321 37.18 4.43 -7.48
CA ASP A 321 35.81 4.86 -7.74
C ASP A 321 35.26 4.22 -9.01
N LYS A 322 34.07 3.64 -8.92
CA LYS A 322 33.31 3.04 -10.02
C LYS A 322 32.11 3.90 -10.45
N GLY A 323 32.10 5.20 -10.12
CA GLY A 323 31.01 6.12 -10.41
C GLY A 323 29.87 6.08 -9.40
N GLN A 324 30.13 5.62 -8.18
CA GLN A 324 29.16 5.69 -7.07
C GLN A 324 28.86 7.15 -6.72
N LYS A 325 27.59 7.45 -6.41
CA LYS A 325 27.20 8.78 -5.97
C LYS A 325 27.68 9.03 -4.55
N VAL A 326 28.71 9.86 -4.38
CA VAL A 326 29.25 10.26 -3.08
C VAL A 326 28.82 11.68 -2.75
N VAL A 327 28.26 11.88 -1.54
CA VAL A 327 27.91 13.19 -0.99
C VAL A 327 28.69 13.40 0.30
N SER A 328 29.54 14.40 0.34
CA SER A 328 30.32 14.75 1.54
C SER A 328 29.60 15.83 2.33
N THR A 329 29.09 15.46 3.51
CA THR A 329 28.43 16.41 4.42
C THR A 329 28.39 15.86 5.85
N ARG A 330 28.42 16.78 6.84
CA ARG A 330 28.21 16.49 8.26
C ARG A 330 26.94 17.12 8.83
N ASP A 331 26.12 17.70 7.96
CA ASP A 331 24.83 18.30 8.34
C ASP A 331 23.73 17.26 8.33
N TYR A 332 23.10 17.03 9.48
CA TYR A 332 22.03 16.05 9.63
C TYR A 332 20.83 16.30 8.71
N SER A 333 20.48 17.57 8.47
CA SER A 333 19.33 17.91 7.64
C SER A 333 19.59 17.58 6.17
N GLN A 334 20.82 17.83 5.69
CA GLN A 334 21.24 17.45 4.35
C GLN A 334 21.32 15.94 4.18
N ILE A 335 21.85 15.22 5.18
CA ILE A 335 21.90 13.75 5.16
C ILE A 335 20.48 13.17 5.08
N ILE A 336 19.58 13.61 5.96
CA ILE A 336 18.18 13.17 6.00
C ILE A 336 17.47 13.47 4.66
N SER A 337 17.68 14.65 4.09
CA SER A 337 17.14 15.02 2.79
C SER A 337 17.69 14.14 1.67
N ALA A 338 18.99 13.85 1.68
CA ALA A 338 19.65 13.02 0.69
C ALA A 338 19.14 11.57 0.71
N ILE A 339 19.02 10.94 1.89
CA ILE A 339 18.54 9.55 2.00
C ILE A 339 17.05 9.41 1.68
N LYS A 340 16.23 10.42 1.97
CA LYS A 340 14.80 10.44 1.60
C LYS A 340 14.61 10.68 0.10
N GLY A 341 15.33 11.65 -0.47
CA GLY A 341 15.13 12.12 -1.84
C GLY A 341 15.79 11.26 -2.92
N THR A 342 16.75 10.40 -2.58
CA THR A 342 17.44 9.57 -3.58
C THR A 342 16.58 8.40 -4.07
N LYS A 343 16.74 8.08 -5.36
CA LYS A 343 16.18 6.86 -5.97
C LYS A 343 17.05 5.62 -5.79
N LYS A 344 18.27 5.78 -5.24
CA LYS A 344 19.18 4.65 -4.99
C LYS A 344 18.63 3.75 -3.90
N ARG A 345 18.77 2.43 -4.05
CA ARG A 345 18.23 1.44 -3.14
C ARG A 345 19.21 0.95 -2.06
N ALA A 346 20.50 1.15 -2.25
CA ALA A 346 21.53 0.95 -1.23
C ALA A 346 22.08 2.31 -0.78
N LEU A 347 21.96 2.62 0.50
CA LEU A 347 22.38 3.88 1.11
C LEU A 347 23.41 3.59 2.17
N ILE A 348 24.55 4.27 2.12
CA ILE A 348 25.65 4.07 3.07
C ILE A 348 25.96 5.40 3.73
N ILE A 349 25.90 5.45 5.07
CA ILE A 349 26.34 6.60 5.87
C ILE A 349 27.66 6.20 6.49
N ASP A 350 28.75 6.53 5.79
CA ASP A 350 30.10 6.15 6.21
C ASP A 350 30.61 7.04 7.33
N ASP A 351 31.24 6.42 8.33
CA ASP A 351 31.79 7.07 9.52
C ASP A 351 30.77 7.91 10.31
N SER A 352 29.50 7.48 10.35
CA SER A 352 28.36 8.22 10.95
C SER A 352 28.58 8.62 12.42
N GLY A 353 29.35 7.86 13.19
CA GLY A 353 29.71 8.19 14.58
C GLY A 353 30.45 9.52 14.73
N TYR A 354 31.15 9.95 13.69
CA TYR A 354 31.82 11.26 13.70
C TYR A 354 30.85 12.45 13.64
N LEU A 355 29.62 12.27 13.23
CA LEU A 355 28.59 13.32 13.31
C LEU A 355 28.44 13.84 14.74
N MET A 356 28.37 12.91 15.72
CA MET A 356 28.31 13.28 17.14
C MET A 356 29.62 13.97 17.59
N SER A 357 30.77 13.48 17.14
CA SER A 357 32.09 14.07 17.48
C SER A 357 32.16 15.49 16.98
N PHE A 358 31.85 15.73 15.70
CA PHE A 358 31.92 17.07 15.11
C PHE A 358 30.94 18.03 15.78
N GLU A 359 29.68 17.59 16.00
CA GLU A 359 28.68 18.40 16.71
C GLU A 359 29.15 18.76 18.14
N ASN A 360 29.79 17.82 18.85
CA ASN A 360 30.34 18.09 20.17
C ASN A 360 31.46 19.09 20.16
N PHE A 361 32.37 19.03 19.16
CA PHE A 361 33.43 20.03 18.97
C PHE A 361 32.87 21.39 18.57
N ASP A 362 31.95 21.45 17.63
CA ASP A 362 31.29 22.70 17.20
C ASP A 362 30.57 23.40 18.36
N LYS A 363 30.04 22.62 19.32
CA LYS A 363 29.37 23.12 20.53
C LYS A 363 30.27 23.12 21.81
N ALA A 364 31.57 23.06 21.66
CA ALA A 364 32.50 22.98 22.82
C ALA A 364 32.34 24.13 23.83
N ASN A 365 32.01 25.32 23.33
CA ASN A 365 31.79 26.51 24.17
C ASN A 365 30.47 26.55 24.92
N ILE A 366 29.54 25.63 24.62
CA ILE A 366 28.24 25.53 25.29
C ILE A 366 28.42 24.64 26.54
N LYS A 367 28.28 25.21 27.73
CA LYS A 367 28.45 24.51 29.01
C LYS A 367 27.19 23.78 29.51
N SER A 368 26.06 23.84 28.78
CA SER A 368 24.79 23.25 29.18
C SER A 368 24.70 21.74 28.83
N TYR A 369 24.03 20.98 29.68
CA TYR A 369 23.61 19.58 29.37
C TYR A 369 22.72 19.47 28.12
N ASP A 370 22.04 20.54 27.76
CA ASP A 370 21.12 20.57 26.59
C ASP A 370 21.81 20.25 25.28
N LYS A 371 23.14 20.56 25.19
CA LYS A 371 23.91 20.20 23.98
C LYS A 371 23.94 18.69 23.73
N PHE A 372 24.10 17.88 24.79
CA PHE A 372 24.12 16.42 24.66
C PHE A 372 22.76 15.85 24.34
N THR A 373 21.69 16.44 24.89
CA THR A 373 20.32 16.10 24.58
C THR A 373 20.01 16.39 23.10
N THR A 374 20.39 17.57 22.60
CA THR A 374 20.21 17.94 21.20
C THR A 374 21.01 17.03 20.27
N MET A 375 22.26 16.70 20.60
CA MET A 375 23.08 15.76 19.83
C MET A 375 22.42 14.37 19.75
N ALA A 376 21.93 13.87 20.89
CA ALA A 376 21.23 12.60 20.95
C ALA A 376 19.97 12.60 20.10
N GLN A 377 19.19 13.68 20.15
CA GLN A 377 17.97 13.84 19.33
C GLN A 377 18.29 13.90 17.83
N ASN A 378 19.33 14.63 17.41
CA ASN A 378 19.73 14.70 16.01
C ASN A 378 20.15 13.32 15.48
N TYR A 379 20.96 12.59 16.25
CA TYR A 379 21.42 11.27 15.84
C TYR A 379 20.28 10.24 15.84
N PHE A 380 19.41 10.27 16.84
CA PHE A 380 18.21 9.46 16.89
C PHE A 380 17.30 9.68 15.69
N LYS A 381 17.05 10.95 15.33
CA LYS A 381 16.25 11.30 14.16
C LYS A 381 16.84 10.79 12.84
N LEU A 382 18.17 10.75 12.72
CA LEU A 382 18.85 10.16 11.57
C LEU A 382 18.57 8.65 11.50
N ILE A 383 18.75 7.92 12.61
CA ILE A 383 18.46 6.47 12.68
C ILE A 383 16.99 6.22 12.40
N GLU A 384 16.07 6.91 13.08
CA GLU A 384 14.64 6.81 12.85
C GLU A 384 14.28 7.02 11.37
N THR A 385 14.91 7.98 10.72
CA THR A 385 14.71 8.20 9.29
C THR A 385 15.22 7.02 8.47
N SER A 386 16.38 6.46 8.79
CA SER A 386 16.95 5.32 8.05
C SER A 386 16.11 4.04 8.16
N THR A 387 15.36 3.88 9.26
CA THR A 387 14.45 2.75 9.48
C THR A 387 13.07 2.92 8.83
N ASN A 388 12.75 4.12 8.34
CA ASN A 388 11.44 4.49 7.78
C ASN A 388 11.54 5.06 6.35
N LEU A 389 12.44 4.51 5.54
CA LEU A 389 12.55 4.83 4.12
C LEU A 389 11.60 3.96 3.30
N ASP A 390 11.26 4.43 2.10
CA ASP A 390 10.40 3.71 1.15
C ASP A 390 11.23 2.88 0.15
N ASN A 391 10.54 2.02 -0.64
CA ASN A 391 11.05 1.43 -1.87
C ASN A 391 12.19 0.42 -1.72
N GLU A 392 12.08 -0.56 -0.82
CA GLU A 392 13.07 -1.62 -0.67
C GLU A 392 14.51 -1.11 -0.43
N LYS A 393 14.62 0.07 0.21
CA LYS A 393 15.91 0.66 0.52
C LYS A 393 16.56 -0.06 1.69
N ILE A 394 17.87 -0.30 1.59
CA ILE A 394 18.69 -0.71 2.72
C ILE A 394 19.61 0.44 3.07
N CYS A 395 19.60 0.88 4.33
CA CYS A 395 20.46 1.95 4.84
C CYS A 395 21.50 1.36 5.79
N TYR A 396 22.75 1.42 5.38
CA TYR A 396 23.89 0.97 6.15
C TYR A 396 24.48 2.15 6.92
N THR A 397 24.43 2.09 8.26
CA THR A 397 25.02 3.08 9.14
C THR A 397 26.34 2.53 9.69
N VAL A 398 27.46 3.16 9.32
CA VAL A 398 28.81 2.70 9.67
C VAL A 398 29.36 3.47 10.87
N MET A 399 29.79 2.77 11.89
CA MET A 399 30.32 3.33 13.13
C MET A 399 31.63 2.66 13.55
N HIS A 400 32.44 3.36 14.33
CA HIS A 400 33.50 2.74 15.11
C HIS A 400 32.95 1.95 16.28
N GLU A 401 33.69 0.95 16.73
CA GLU A 401 33.39 0.17 17.93
C GLU A 401 34.15 0.67 19.15
N GLU A 402 33.65 0.36 20.33
CA GLU A 402 34.31 0.52 21.61
C GLU A 402 33.98 -0.68 22.54
N LEU A 403 34.73 -0.85 23.58
CA LEU A 403 34.40 -1.80 24.65
C LEU A 403 33.51 -1.10 25.68
N ASP A 404 32.49 -1.78 26.15
CA ASP A 404 31.73 -1.33 27.30
C ASP A 404 32.44 -1.71 28.65
N GLU A 405 31.79 -1.41 29.78
CA GLU A 405 32.32 -1.66 31.11
C GLU A 405 32.52 -3.16 31.39
N ASP A 406 31.75 -4.02 30.74
CA ASP A 406 31.82 -5.49 30.86
C ASP A 406 32.76 -6.12 29.83
N GLY A 407 33.45 -5.32 29.00
CA GLY A 407 34.37 -5.76 27.94
C GLY A 407 33.68 -6.23 26.69
N LYS A 408 32.37 -5.95 26.52
CA LYS A 408 31.61 -6.31 25.33
C LYS A 408 31.76 -5.22 24.25
N ILE A 409 31.92 -5.65 23.01
CA ILE A 409 32.08 -4.78 21.86
C ILE A 409 30.72 -4.22 21.45
N LYS A 410 30.64 -2.87 21.37
CA LYS A 410 29.44 -2.12 20.98
C LYS A 410 29.78 -0.93 20.08
N PRO A 411 28.80 -0.26 19.44
CA PRO A 411 29.04 0.96 18.69
C PRO A 411 29.53 2.09 19.61
N LYS A 412 30.52 2.84 19.13
CA LYS A 412 31.07 4.00 19.86
C LYS A 412 30.11 5.19 19.76
N ALA A 413 29.58 5.65 20.88
CA ALA A 413 28.68 6.79 20.95
C ALA A 413 29.21 7.89 21.89
N ILE A 414 28.76 9.13 21.71
CA ILE A 414 29.13 10.26 22.55
C ILE A 414 27.92 10.71 23.38
N GLY A 415 28.13 10.78 24.70
CA GLY A 415 27.14 11.27 25.65
C GLY A 415 26.39 10.16 26.36
N LYS A 416 26.17 10.36 27.68
CA LYS A 416 25.50 9.37 28.55
C LYS A 416 24.10 8.99 28.08
N MET A 417 23.39 9.92 27.43
CA MET A 417 22.02 9.67 26.95
C MET A 417 21.98 8.59 25.86
N LEU A 418 22.91 8.60 24.91
CA LEU A 418 23.01 7.58 23.87
C LEU A 418 23.64 6.28 24.38
N ASN A 419 24.57 6.38 25.34
CA ASN A 419 25.28 5.22 25.85
C ASN A 419 24.52 4.45 26.94
N GLN A 420 23.69 5.13 27.74
CA GLN A 420 23.04 4.52 28.92
C GLN A 420 21.52 4.49 28.83
N GLN A 421 20.89 5.42 28.12
CA GLN A 421 19.43 5.51 28.03
C GLN A 421 18.89 5.02 26.69
N LEU A 422 19.63 5.17 25.60
CA LEU A 422 19.23 4.75 24.26
C LEU A 422 20.31 3.84 23.68
N CYS A 423 20.19 2.57 23.86
CA CYS A 423 21.06 1.57 23.23
C CYS A 423 20.96 1.66 21.71
N ILE A 424 21.99 2.22 21.04
CA ILE A 424 21.98 2.46 19.57
C ILE A 424 21.73 1.17 18.80
N GLU A 425 22.44 0.10 19.13
CA GLU A 425 22.30 -1.21 18.50
C GLU A 425 20.90 -1.82 18.69
N GLY A 426 20.18 -1.38 19.73
CA GLY A 426 18.79 -1.76 19.99
C GLY A 426 17.81 -1.28 18.92
N LEU A 427 18.16 -0.20 18.22
CA LEU A 427 17.34 0.38 17.17
C LEU A 427 17.47 -0.34 15.81
N PHE A 428 18.44 -1.24 15.67
CA PHE A 428 18.69 -1.97 14.43
C PHE A 428 18.32 -3.46 14.61
N THR A 429 17.72 -4.05 13.61
CA THR A 429 17.47 -5.50 13.58
C THR A 429 18.72 -6.27 13.18
N ILE A 430 19.60 -5.66 12.40
CA ILE A 430 20.84 -6.26 11.91
C ILE A 430 22.00 -5.40 12.39
N VAL A 431 22.93 -6.01 13.12
CA VAL A 431 24.18 -5.42 13.57
C VAL A 431 25.30 -6.37 13.18
N LEU A 432 26.20 -5.91 12.29
CA LEU A 432 27.34 -6.70 11.80
C LEU A 432 28.65 -6.05 12.23
N ARG A 433 29.67 -6.86 12.48
CA ARG A 433 30.97 -6.40 12.94
C ARG A 433 32.08 -6.73 11.94
N PHE A 434 32.81 -5.73 11.53
CA PHE A 434 34.01 -5.85 10.71
C PHE A 434 35.22 -6.14 11.56
N LYS A 435 35.99 -7.15 11.20
CA LYS A 435 37.21 -7.51 11.91
C LYS A 435 38.32 -7.89 10.92
N TYR A 436 39.57 -7.73 11.37
CA TYR A 436 40.73 -8.23 10.68
C TYR A 436 41.41 -9.26 11.58
N GLU A 437 41.48 -10.49 11.12
CA GLU A 437 41.96 -11.60 11.90
C GLU A 437 42.67 -12.61 11.00
N ASN A 438 43.81 -13.12 11.45
CA ASN A 438 44.62 -14.09 10.70
C ASN A 438 44.96 -13.67 9.24
N GLY A 439 45.18 -12.40 9.01
CA GLY A 439 45.47 -11.87 7.67
C GLY A 439 44.26 -11.65 6.78
N GLN A 440 43.05 -11.88 7.28
CA GLN A 440 41.80 -11.79 6.52
C GLN A 440 40.88 -10.70 7.07
N TYR A 441 40.18 -10.06 6.14
CA TYR A 441 39.06 -9.13 6.45
C TYR A 441 37.76 -9.91 6.46
N LEU A 442 37.10 -9.96 7.61
CA LEU A 442 35.88 -10.73 7.84
C LEU A 442 34.77 -9.86 8.40
N ILE A 443 33.53 -10.33 8.22
CA ILE A 443 32.34 -9.72 8.80
C ILE A 443 31.66 -10.78 9.67
N GLN A 444 31.54 -10.47 10.96
CA GLN A 444 30.83 -11.30 11.93
C GLN A 444 29.33 -11.04 11.80
N THR A 445 28.54 -12.10 11.64
CA THR A 445 27.10 -12.08 11.37
C THR A 445 26.25 -12.52 12.54
N LYS A 446 26.84 -13.31 13.48
CA LYS A 446 26.19 -13.80 14.69
C LYS A 446 27.07 -13.51 15.90
N THR A 447 26.43 -13.29 17.05
CA THR A 447 27.18 -13.04 18.28
C THR A 447 27.79 -14.33 18.81
N ASP A 448 28.98 -14.21 19.37
CA ASP A 448 29.67 -15.20 20.21
C ASP A 448 29.61 -14.85 21.69
N GLY A 449 28.83 -13.85 22.08
CA GLY A 449 28.72 -13.30 23.42
C GLY A 449 29.66 -12.12 23.69
N SER A 450 30.72 -11.93 22.89
CA SER A 450 31.71 -10.85 23.06
C SER A 450 31.28 -9.51 22.42
N SER A 451 30.20 -9.49 21.63
CA SER A 451 29.76 -8.33 20.87
C SER A 451 28.23 -8.21 20.82
N VAL A 452 27.76 -7.02 20.42
CA VAL A 452 26.32 -6.73 20.18
C VAL A 452 25.86 -7.17 18.80
N VAL A 453 26.62 -7.96 18.08
CA VAL A 453 26.29 -8.48 16.76
C VAL A 453 25.00 -9.29 16.81
N LYS A 454 24.10 -9.05 15.87
CA LYS A 454 22.84 -9.78 15.75
C LYS A 454 22.30 -9.73 14.34
N SER A 455 21.60 -10.78 13.95
CA SER A 455 20.87 -10.87 12.69
C SER A 455 19.61 -11.73 12.89
N PRO A 456 18.59 -11.60 12.01
CA PRO A 456 17.43 -12.47 12.03
C PRO A 456 17.80 -13.96 11.91
N ILE A 457 17.01 -14.81 12.55
CA ILE A 457 17.21 -16.27 12.52
C ILE A 457 17.11 -16.76 11.08
N GLY A 458 18.12 -17.52 10.64
CA GLY A 458 18.15 -18.09 9.29
C GLY A 458 18.61 -17.15 8.17
N MET A 459 18.96 -15.87 8.47
CA MET A 459 19.44 -14.95 7.45
C MET A 459 20.85 -15.29 6.96
N PHE A 460 21.77 -15.59 7.86
CA PHE A 460 23.13 -16.00 7.55
C PHE A 460 23.37 -17.46 7.97
N GLU A 461 23.99 -18.24 7.12
CA GLU A 461 24.38 -19.63 7.48
C GLU A 461 25.62 -19.62 8.35
N GLU A 462 26.63 -18.84 7.98
CA GLU A 462 27.93 -18.76 8.64
C GLU A 462 27.98 -17.64 9.70
N ASN A 463 28.81 -17.84 10.73
CA ASN A 463 29.02 -16.84 11.78
C ASN A 463 29.92 -15.69 11.30
N GLU A 464 30.75 -15.95 10.30
CA GLU A 464 31.71 -15.04 9.72
C GLU A 464 31.76 -15.23 8.20
N ILE A 465 31.73 -14.15 7.45
CA ILE A 465 31.76 -14.16 5.99
C ILE A 465 32.84 -13.17 5.49
N PRO A 466 33.30 -13.33 4.23
CA PRO A 466 34.26 -12.41 3.62
C PRO A 466 33.77 -10.96 3.61
N ASN A 467 34.71 -10.01 3.69
CA ASN A 467 34.44 -8.60 3.69
C ASN A 467 33.98 -8.11 2.30
N ASP A 468 32.68 -8.20 2.04
CA ASP A 468 32.01 -7.70 0.85
C ASP A 468 30.59 -7.27 1.16
N LEU A 469 30.32 -5.97 1.13
CA LEU A 469 29.00 -5.45 1.46
C LEU A 469 27.95 -5.78 0.40
N TYR A 470 28.37 -6.03 -0.86
CA TYR A 470 27.43 -6.39 -1.91
C TYR A 470 26.86 -7.80 -1.71
N GLU A 471 27.69 -8.76 -1.28
CA GLU A 471 27.22 -10.11 -0.94
C GLU A 471 26.27 -10.07 0.28
N ILE A 472 26.55 -9.22 1.27
CA ILE A 472 25.63 -8.98 2.40
C ILE A 472 24.30 -8.38 1.92
N ASP A 473 24.34 -7.38 1.03
CA ASP A 473 23.14 -6.73 0.48
C ASP A 473 22.24 -7.76 -0.25
N LYS A 474 22.83 -8.69 -1.01
CA LYS A 474 22.11 -9.78 -1.67
C LYS A 474 21.39 -10.66 -0.67
N ILE A 475 22.08 -11.11 0.39
CA ILE A 475 21.51 -11.98 1.42
C ILE A 475 20.36 -11.26 2.14
N ILE A 476 20.54 -10.00 2.52
CA ILE A 476 19.51 -9.22 3.19
C ILE A 476 18.29 -9.01 2.28
N ARG A 477 18.51 -8.70 1.00
CA ARG A 477 17.41 -8.54 0.02
C ARG A 477 16.66 -9.84 -0.19
N GLU A 478 17.34 -10.95 -0.34
CA GLU A 478 16.72 -12.27 -0.48
C GLU A 478 15.87 -12.60 0.76
N TYR A 479 16.42 -12.41 1.97
CA TYR A 479 15.71 -12.70 3.21
C TYR A 479 14.40 -11.88 3.37
N TYR A 480 14.43 -10.60 2.98
CA TYR A 480 13.25 -9.72 3.06
C TYR A 480 12.39 -9.73 1.80
N GLY A 481 12.74 -10.48 0.77
CA GLY A 481 12.03 -10.53 -0.52
C GLY A 481 12.15 -9.24 -1.32
N PHE A 482 13.23 -8.47 -1.14
CA PHE A 482 13.52 -7.27 -1.91
C PHE A 482 14.13 -7.63 -3.26
N LYS A 483 13.91 -6.79 -4.29
CA LYS A 483 14.55 -6.97 -5.59
C LYS A 483 16.07 -6.83 -5.47
N PRO A 484 16.87 -7.70 -6.14
CA PRO A 484 18.32 -7.53 -6.20
C PRO A 484 18.72 -6.16 -6.76
N LEU A 485 19.91 -5.69 -6.41
CA LEU A 485 20.50 -4.53 -7.08
C LEU A 485 20.95 -4.96 -8.49
N GLU A 486 20.66 -4.13 -9.49
CA GLU A 486 21.01 -4.38 -10.88
C GLU A 486 22.33 -3.67 -11.24
N GLU A 487 23.32 -4.40 -11.73
CA GLU A 487 24.45 -3.81 -12.41
C GLU A 487 24.04 -3.40 -13.83
N LYS A 488 24.12 -2.11 -14.16
CA LYS A 488 24.09 -1.72 -15.58
C LYS A 488 25.41 -2.15 -16.20
N LEU A 489 25.34 -3.15 -17.06
CA LEU A 489 26.43 -3.41 -18.02
C LEU A 489 26.51 -2.18 -18.93
N ASP A 490 27.57 -1.39 -18.80
CA ASP A 490 27.89 -0.37 -19.78
C ASP A 490 28.01 -1.08 -21.14
N LYS A 491 27.15 -0.70 -22.09
CA LYS A 491 27.31 -1.10 -23.48
C LYS A 491 28.63 -0.48 -23.93
N VAL A 492 29.65 -1.28 -24.06
CA VAL A 492 30.85 -0.93 -24.80
C VAL A 492 30.38 -0.73 -26.23
N GLU A 493 30.30 0.55 -26.66
CA GLU A 493 30.19 0.90 -28.08
C GLU A 493 31.48 0.42 -28.74
N GLU A 494 31.46 -0.74 -29.37
CA GLU A 494 32.44 -1.11 -30.36
C GLU A 494 32.35 -0.08 -31.50
N LYS A 495 33.25 0.89 -31.48
CA LYS A 495 33.54 1.68 -32.68
C LYS A 495 34.17 0.72 -33.69
N GLU A 496 33.41 0.25 -34.64
CA GLU A 496 33.93 -0.28 -35.88
C GLU A 496 34.81 0.80 -36.53
N GLU A 497 36.12 0.60 -36.50
CA GLU A 497 37.04 1.33 -37.36
C GLU A 497 36.82 0.80 -38.79
N GLU A 498 36.08 1.54 -39.60
CA GLU A 498 36.12 1.41 -41.05
C GLU A 498 37.53 1.80 -41.54
N LYS A 499 38.25 0.82 -42.06
CA LYS A 499 39.39 1.01 -42.94
C LYS A 499 38.95 0.93 -44.39
#